data_7fa00771615a796b3d1aa81ad6fda976
#
_entry.id   7fa00771615a796b3d1aa81ad6fda976
#
_cell.length_a   1.000
_cell.length_b   1.000
_cell.length_c   1.000
_cell.angle_alpha   90.00
_cell.angle_beta   90.00
_cell.angle_gamma   90.00
#
_symmetry.space_group_name_H-M   'P 1'
#
loop_
_entity.id
_entity.type
_entity.pdbx_description
1 polymer ?
#
loop_
_entity_poly.entity_id
_entity_poly.type
_entity_poly.pdbx_seq_one_letter_code
_entity_poly.pdbx_strand_id
1 'polypeptide(L)'
;MTGEKFTKLVRKRLKGKMTSREMNKTLKSKSQKGIHSYYIQPLGGTSTSASLEIGDTIFLDAMSQQNDEYENYENSFAKEVMQYNVDNGDLKLWGFTKVNGSNDSALKEVTHFTWRVPDKDGSFEWNSDNLIKKFGNKFVYDKMWNLTAESRTVPGNVKLEIIDILQN
;
A
#
# COMPACT_ATOMS: atom_id res chain seq x y z
N MET A 1 8.11 9.55 14.23
CA MET A 1 9.33 8.90 14.84
C MET A 1 10.53 9.57 14.22
N THR A 2 11.53 10.03 15.01
CA THR A 2 12.76 10.62 14.44
C THR A 2 13.65 9.52 13.86
N GLY A 3 14.48 9.83 12.83
CA GLY A 3 15.38 8.86 12.22
C GLY A 3 16.33 8.16 13.20
N GLU A 4 16.73 8.86 14.27
CA GLU A 4 17.54 8.27 15.34
C GLU A 4 16.78 7.18 16.14
N LYS A 5 15.50 7.43 16.47
CA LYS A 5 14.65 6.44 17.15
C LYS A 5 14.46 5.20 16.28
N PHE A 6 14.22 5.37 14.98
CA PHE A 6 14.12 4.29 14.01
C PHE A 6 15.42 3.48 13.93
N THR A 7 16.56 4.14 13.74
CA THR A 7 17.88 3.47 13.70
C THR A 7 18.19 2.68 14.98
N LYS A 8 17.82 3.23 16.14
CA LYS A 8 18.01 2.56 17.44
C LYS A 8 17.13 1.32 17.58
N LEU A 9 15.90 1.39 17.07
CA LEU A 9 14.95 0.27 17.07
C LEU A 9 15.43 -0.86 16.15
N VAL A 10 15.85 -0.53 14.90
CA VAL A 10 16.41 -1.48 13.95
C VAL A 10 17.65 -2.17 14.52
N ARG A 11 18.57 -1.42 15.14
CA ARG A 11 19.75 -2.00 15.81
C ARG A 11 19.38 -2.97 16.93
N LYS A 12 18.39 -2.62 17.74
CA LYS A 12 17.92 -3.50 18.84
C LYS A 12 17.34 -4.80 18.28
N ARG A 13 16.56 -4.74 17.20
CA ARG A 13 15.86 -5.88 16.60
C ARG A 13 16.80 -6.85 15.87
N LEU A 14 17.80 -6.30 15.18
CA LEU A 14 18.77 -7.09 14.43
C LEU A 14 19.95 -7.60 15.29
N LYS A 15 19.99 -7.22 16.56
CA LYS A 15 21.03 -7.72 17.50
C LYS A 15 20.90 -9.25 17.63
N GLY A 16 21.97 -9.97 17.24
CA GLY A 16 22.01 -11.43 17.19
C GLY A 16 21.60 -12.06 15.86
N LYS A 17 20.96 -11.30 14.95
CA LYS A 17 20.66 -11.74 13.57
C LYS A 17 21.72 -11.26 12.56
N MET A 18 22.41 -10.17 12.90
CA MET A 18 23.51 -9.60 12.11
C MET A 18 24.63 -9.14 13.04
N THR A 19 25.87 -9.22 12.58
CA THR A 19 27.01 -8.61 13.29
C THR A 19 26.90 -7.10 13.26
N SER A 20 27.49 -6.42 14.26
CA SER A 20 27.55 -4.96 14.29
C SER A 20 28.22 -4.36 13.04
N ARG A 21 29.15 -5.09 12.43
CA ARG A 21 29.85 -4.69 11.21
C ARG A 21 28.92 -4.74 9.98
N GLU A 22 28.16 -5.83 9.81
CA GLU A 22 27.17 -5.99 8.74
C GLU A 22 26.06 -4.96 8.86
N MET A 23 25.53 -4.75 10.06
CA MET A 23 24.53 -3.74 10.35
C MET A 23 25.01 -2.33 10.00
N ASN A 24 26.23 -1.96 10.41
CA ASN A 24 26.81 -0.66 10.07
C ASN A 24 27.08 -0.53 8.56
N LYS A 25 27.49 -1.62 7.88
CA LYS A 25 27.65 -1.65 6.42
C LYS A 25 26.31 -1.43 5.72
N THR A 26 25.24 -2.09 6.17
CA THR A 26 23.89 -1.95 5.62
C THR A 26 23.34 -0.54 5.86
N LEU A 27 23.47 0.00 7.07
CA LEU A 27 22.99 1.34 7.43
C LEU A 27 23.83 2.50 6.82
N LYS A 28 25.08 2.23 6.44
CA LYS A 28 26.00 3.21 5.80
C LYS A 28 26.20 2.94 4.32
N SER A 29 25.54 1.95 3.76
CA SER A 29 25.74 1.57 2.37
C SER A 29 25.38 2.72 1.43
N LYS A 30 26.28 3.00 0.49
CA LYS A 30 26.06 4.02 -0.56
C LYS A 30 24.91 3.61 -1.52
N SER A 31 24.39 2.37 -1.41
CA SER A 31 23.20 1.91 -2.13
C SER A 31 21.92 2.59 -1.67
N GLN A 32 21.96 3.34 -0.55
CA GLN A 32 20.87 4.22 -0.11
C GLN A 32 20.81 5.55 -0.90
N LYS A 33 21.68 5.77 -1.89
CA LYS A 33 21.49 6.86 -2.84
C LYS A 33 20.24 6.58 -3.67
N GLY A 34 19.24 7.44 -3.52
CA GLY A 34 17.98 7.34 -4.24
C GLY A 34 16.86 6.60 -3.52
N ILE A 35 16.95 6.38 -2.20
CA ILE A 35 15.78 5.90 -1.44
C ILE A 35 14.72 6.99 -1.47
N HIS A 36 13.58 6.64 -2.05
CA HIS A 36 12.38 7.46 -2.00
C HIS A 36 11.75 7.30 -0.62
N SER A 37 11.54 8.42 0.09
CA SER A 37 10.87 8.43 1.39
C SER A 37 9.67 9.36 1.34
N TYR A 38 8.53 8.87 1.83
CA TYR A 38 7.28 9.60 1.86
C TYR A 38 6.72 9.62 3.28
N TYR A 39 6.16 10.76 3.68
CA TYR A 39 5.33 10.89 4.87
C TYR A 39 3.88 10.73 4.44
N ILE A 40 3.20 9.71 4.94
CA ILE A 40 1.85 9.37 4.53
C ILE A 40 0.85 9.55 5.66
N GLN A 41 -0.38 9.91 5.30
CA GLN A 41 -1.54 9.99 6.16
C GLN A 41 -2.61 9.01 5.68
N PRO A 42 -3.12 8.12 6.53
CA PRO A 42 -4.26 7.29 6.17
C PRO A 42 -5.49 8.14 5.83
N LEU A 43 -6.15 7.84 4.70
CA LEU A 43 -7.41 8.46 4.28
C LEU A 43 -8.57 7.47 4.33
N GLY A 44 -8.31 6.17 4.10
CA GLY A 44 -9.33 5.14 4.05
C GLY A 44 -8.74 3.75 4.06
N GLY A 45 -9.63 2.77 4.11
CA GLY A 45 -9.28 1.36 4.08
C GLY A 45 -10.50 0.48 4.32
N THR A 46 -10.32 -0.82 4.12
CA THR A 46 -11.33 -1.83 4.38
C THR A 46 -11.41 -2.15 5.86
N SER A 47 -12.61 -2.54 6.33
CA SER A 47 -12.81 -3.15 7.64
C SER A 47 -12.46 -4.63 7.55
N THR A 48 -11.62 -5.12 8.45
CA THR A 48 -11.22 -6.53 8.48
C THR A 48 -10.89 -6.97 9.90
N SER A 49 -11.12 -8.25 10.21
CA SER A 49 -10.61 -8.93 11.40
C SER A 49 -9.30 -9.66 11.14
N ALA A 50 -8.85 -9.72 9.89
CA ALA A 50 -7.61 -10.38 9.53
C ALA A 50 -6.40 -9.61 10.08
N SER A 51 -5.42 -10.34 10.57
CA SER A 51 -4.11 -9.81 10.97
C SER A 51 -3.08 -10.03 9.88
N LEU A 52 -2.13 -9.12 9.80
CA LEU A 52 -0.95 -9.30 8.95
C LEU A 52 0.01 -10.31 9.58
N GLU A 53 0.60 -11.15 8.76
CA GLU A 53 1.53 -12.20 9.17
C GLU A 53 2.87 -12.08 8.45
N ILE A 54 3.92 -12.67 9.03
CA ILE A 54 5.22 -12.80 8.36
C ILE A 54 5.04 -13.69 7.14
N GLY A 55 5.53 -13.26 5.98
CA GLY A 55 5.35 -13.91 4.68
C GLY A 55 4.21 -13.32 3.85
N ASP A 56 3.34 -12.49 4.45
CA ASP A 56 2.31 -11.81 3.67
C ASP A 56 2.92 -10.91 2.59
N THR A 57 2.29 -10.93 1.42
CA THR A 57 2.65 -10.07 0.30
C THR A 57 1.81 -8.79 0.32
N ILE A 58 2.47 -7.64 0.24
CA ILE A 58 1.82 -6.34 0.06
C ILE A 58 2.07 -5.87 -1.38
N PHE A 59 1.00 -5.58 -2.12
CA PHE A 59 1.08 -4.84 -3.37
C PHE A 59 0.84 -3.36 -3.07
N LEU A 60 1.85 -2.54 -3.33
CA LEU A 60 1.82 -1.09 -3.11
C LEU A 60 1.84 -0.39 -4.47
N ASP A 61 0.83 0.42 -4.74
CA ASP A 61 0.72 1.21 -5.95
C ASP A 61 0.89 2.69 -5.60
N ALA A 62 1.88 3.35 -6.24
CA ALA A 62 2.07 4.79 -6.17
C ALA A 62 1.12 5.47 -7.15
N MET A 63 0.36 6.45 -6.66
CA MET A 63 -0.68 7.13 -7.42
C MET A 63 -0.35 8.62 -7.58
N SER A 64 -0.64 9.14 -8.75
CA SER A 64 -0.63 10.59 -9.03
C SER A 64 -2.05 11.05 -9.32
N GLN A 65 -2.60 11.86 -8.43
CA GLN A 65 -3.93 12.46 -8.57
C GLN A 65 -3.98 13.38 -9.81
N GLN A 66 -5.02 13.25 -10.61
CA GLN A 66 -5.23 14.02 -11.83
C GLN A 66 -6.36 15.05 -11.71
N ASN A 67 -7.30 14.85 -10.77
CA ASN A 67 -8.39 15.78 -10.49
C ASN A 67 -8.84 15.70 -9.02
N ASP A 68 -9.67 16.64 -8.60
CA ASP A 68 -10.11 16.79 -7.21
C ASP A 68 -11.07 15.66 -6.75
N GLU A 69 -11.63 14.88 -7.67
CA GLU A 69 -12.56 13.79 -7.37
C GLU A 69 -11.85 12.48 -7.00
N TYR A 70 -10.53 12.40 -7.18
CA TYR A 70 -9.78 11.17 -6.95
C TYR A 70 -9.98 10.59 -5.54
N GLU A 71 -9.84 11.41 -4.50
CA GLU A 71 -10.01 10.94 -3.12
C GLU A 71 -11.45 10.46 -2.86
N ASN A 72 -12.44 11.08 -3.48
CA ASN A 72 -13.85 10.66 -3.40
C ASN A 72 -14.07 9.30 -4.06
N TYR A 73 -13.52 9.07 -5.24
CA TYR A 73 -13.65 7.78 -5.94
C TYR A 73 -12.95 6.65 -5.18
N GLU A 74 -11.75 6.89 -4.63
CA GLU A 74 -11.05 5.89 -3.82
C GLU A 74 -11.80 5.57 -2.52
N ASN A 75 -12.32 6.57 -1.80
CA ASN A 75 -13.04 6.37 -0.55
C ASN A 75 -14.48 5.89 -0.70
N SER A 76 -15.03 5.90 -1.91
CA SER A 76 -16.38 5.40 -2.21
C SER A 76 -16.30 4.11 -3.02
N PHE A 77 -16.23 4.22 -4.35
CA PHE A 77 -16.32 3.09 -5.25
C PHE A 77 -15.18 2.09 -5.09
N ALA A 78 -13.92 2.53 -5.11
CA ALA A 78 -12.78 1.63 -4.98
C ALA A 78 -12.78 0.91 -3.62
N LYS A 79 -13.08 1.63 -2.54
CA LYS A 79 -13.22 1.04 -1.20
C LYS A 79 -14.32 -0.04 -1.15
N GLU A 80 -15.48 0.21 -1.76
CA GLU A 80 -16.57 -0.77 -1.82
C GLU A 80 -16.17 -2.04 -2.60
N VAL A 81 -15.45 -1.86 -3.71
CA VAL A 81 -14.89 -2.97 -4.49
C VAL A 81 -13.90 -3.78 -3.64
N MET A 82 -13.00 -3.10 -2.94
CA MET A 82 -12.01 -3.76 -2.09
C MET A 82 -12.63 -4.44 -0.88
N GLN A 83 -13.63 -3.80 -0.24
CA GLN A 83 -14.36 -4.41 0.87
C GLN A 83 -15.06 -5.70 0.43
N TYR A 84 -15.68 -5.71 -0.74
CA TYR A 84 -16.30 -6.92 -1.29
C TYR A 84 -15.28 -8.07 -1.42
N ASN A 85 -14.06 -7.79 -1.87
CA ASN A 85 -13.01 -8.81 -1.97
C ASN A 85 -12.50 -9.27 -0.60
N VAL A 86 -12.47 -8.38 0.40
CA VAL A 86 -12.16 -8.76 1.79
C VAL A 86 -13.26 -9.67 2.36
N ASP A 87 -14.52 -9.32 2.15
CA ASP A 87 -15.67 -10.08 2.65
C ASP A 87 -15.76 -11.49 2.02
N ASN A 88 -15.22 -11.66 0.81
CA ASN A 88 -15.15 -12.96 0.13
C ASN A 88 -13.86 -13.75 0.41
N GLY A 89 -12.93 -13.21 1.20
CA GLY A 89 -11.66 -13.87 1.53
C GLY A 89 -10.65 -13.89 0.38
N ASP A 90 -10.74 -12.97 -0.57
CA ASP A 90 -9.76 -12.78 -1.63
C ASP A 90 -8.64 -11.82 -1.17
N LEU A 91 -8.97 -10.87 -0.30
CA LEU A 91 -8.04 -9.94 0.33
C LEU A 91 -8.11 -10.03 1.86
N LYS A 92 -6.98 -9.92 2.54
CA LYS A 92 -6.92 -9.64 3.98
C LYS A 92 -7.31 -8.20 4.28
N LEU A 93 -6.81 -7.27 3.47
CA LEU A 93 -7.10 -5.84 3.64
C LEU A 93 -6.68 -5.02 2.43
N TRP A 94 -7.21 -3.81 2.36
CA TRP A 94 -6.80 -2.72 1.46
C TRP A 94 -6.73 -1.41 2.23
N GLY A 95 -5.81 -0.53 1.85
CA GLY A 95 -5.64 0.79 2.43
C GLY A 95 -5.34 1.86 1.39
N PHE A 96 -5.73 3.10 1.72
CA PHE A 96 -5.54 4.30 0.92
C PHE A 96 -4.94 5.41 1.77
N THR A 97 -3.88 6.05 1.27
CA THR A 97 -3.11 7.06 2.01
C THR A 97 -2.76 8.24 1.12
N LYS A 98 -2.63 9.43 1.72
CA LYS A 98 -2.15 10.66 1.09
C LYS A 98 -0.69 10.91 1.45
N VAL A 99 0.07 11.44 0.52
CA VAL A 99 1.44 11.92 0.75
C VAL A 99 1.39 13.33 1.29
N ASN A 100 1.91 13.54 2.51
CA ASN A 100 2.00 14.86 3.15
C ASN A 100 3.41 15.47 3.05
N GLY A 101 4.38 14.72 2.54
CA GLY A 101 5.74 15.17 2.33
C GLY A 101 6.64 14.04 1.84
N SER A 102 7.78 14.41 1.28
CA SER A 102 8.75 13.46 0.76
C SER A 102 10.16 14.03 0.82
N ASN A 103 11.18 13.16 0.70
CA ASN A 103 12.56 13.60 0.54
C ASN A 103 12.86 14.07 -0.90
N ASP A 104 14.05 14.63 -1.12
CA ASP A 104 14.43 15.21 -2.42
C ASP A 104 14.56 14.18 -3.54
N SER A 105 14.84 12.91 -3.21
CA SER A 105 14.96 11.83 -4.18
C SER A 105 13.63 11.18 -4.54
N ALA A 106 12.55 11.49 -3.81
CA ALA A 106 11.24 10.94 -4.06
C ALA A 106 10.61 11.46 -5.37
N LEU A 107 9.80 10.65 -6.01
CA LEU A 107 9.01 11.04 -7.17
C LEU A 107 7.96 12.07 -6.74
N LYS A 108 8.08 13.29 -7.23
CA LYS A 108 7.24 14.43 -6.79
C LYS A 108 5.81 14.36 -7.30
N GLU A 109 5.58 13.64 -8.39
CA GLU A 109 4.26 13.35 -8.93
C GLU A 109 3.43 12.39 -8.07
N VAL A 110 4.05 11.63 -7.16
CA VAL A 110 3.33 10.71 -6.27
C VAL A 110 2.63 11.50 -5.18
N THR A 111 1.31 11.47 -5.21
CA THR A 111 0.43 12.17 -4.26
C THR A 111 -0.24 11.25 -3.27
N HIS A 112 -0.40 9.96 -3.63
CA HIS A 112 -1.08 8.95 -2.81
C HIS A 112 -0.43 7.57 -2.97
N PHE A 113 -0.79 6.67 -2.04
CA PHE A 113 -0.53 5.24 -2.18
C PHE A 113 -1.81 4.47 -1.88
N THR A 114 -2.06 3.43 -2.68
CA THR A 114 -2.96 2.34 -2.32
C THR A 114 -2.15 1.07 -2.09
N TRP A 115 -2.61 0.23 -1.19
CA TRP A 115 -1.96 -1.03 -0.90
C TRP A 115 -2.99 -2.09 -0.58
N ARG A 116 -2.69 -3.32 -1.01
CA ARG A 116 -3.54 -4.48 -0.78
C ARG A 116 -2.72 -5.69 -0.38
N VAL A 117 -3.31 -6.52 0.46
CA VAL A 117 -2.74 -7.78 0.91
C VAL A 117 -3.69 -8.90 0.52
N PRO A 118 -3.33 -9.77 -0.44
CA PRO A 118 -4.09 -10.97 -0.75
C PRO A 118 -4.20 -11.89 0.45
N ASP A 119 -5.31 -12.62 0.57
CA ASP A 119 -5.52 -13.58 1.66
C ASP A 119 -4.81 -14.92 1.37
N LYS A 120 -4.87 -15.40 0.12
CA LYS A 120 -4.35 -16.72 -0.27
C LYS A 120 -3.15 -16.57 -1.19
N ASP A 121 -2.09 -17.32 -0.90
CA ASP A 121 -0.91 -17.57 -1.77
C ASP A 121 -0.26 -16.33 -2.41
N GLY A 122 -0.52 -15.13 -1.88
CA GLY A 122 -0.03 -13.88 -2.43
C GLY A 122 -0.55 -13.58 -3.84
N SER A 123 -1.61 -14.25 -4.28
CA SER A 123 -2.31 -14.00 -5.55
C SER A 123 -3.64 -13.30 -5.28
N PHE A 124 -4.03 -12.43 -6.19
CA PHE A 124 -5.32 -11.76 -6.18
C PHE A 124 -5.84 -11.71 -7.61
N GLU A 125 -6.91 -12.43 -7.87
CA GLU A 125 -7.63 -12.40 -9.14
C GLU A 125 -8.87 -11.53 -9.06
N TRP A 126 -9.02 -10.66 -10.04
CA TRP A 126 -10.11 -9.72 -10.12
C TRP A 126 -11.38 -10.38 -10.65
N ASN A 127 -12.31 -10.74 -9.76
CA ASN A 127 -13.58 -11.35 -10.16
C ASN A 127 -14.61 -10.26 -10.55
N SER A 128 -14.50 -9.76 -11.78
CA SER A 128 -15.37 -8.70 -12.29
C SER A 128 -16.84 -9.08 -12.34
N ASP A 129 -17.18 -10.34 -12.60
CA ASP A 129 -18.58 -10.76 -12.75
C ASP A 129 -19.38 -10.67 -11.44
N ASN A 130 -18.75 -11.03 -10.32
CA ASN A 130 -19.36 -10.88 -9.01
C ASN A 130 -19.47 -9.43 -8.58
N LEU A 131 -18.47 -8.62 -8.90
CA LEU A 131 -18.48 -7.17 -8.64
C LEU A 131 -19.57 -6.47 -9.47
N ILE A 132 -19.74 -6.83 -10.75
CA ILE A 132 -20.81 -6.31 -11.61
C ILE A 132 -22.18 -6.62 -10.99
N LYS A 133 -22.40 -7.84 -10.48
CA LYS A 133 -23.65 -8.21 -9.79
C LYS A 133 -23.89 -7.35 -8.54
N LYS A 134 -22.85 -7.10 -7.74
CA LYS A 134 -22.95 -6.23 -6.54
C LYS A 134 -23.36 -4.82 -6.90
N PHE A 135 -22.83 -4.24 -7.97
CA PHE A 135 -23.12 -2.87 -8.39
C PHE A 135 -24.33 -2.74 -9.32
N GLY A 136 -25.09 -3.81 -9.51
CA GLY A 136 -26.37 -3.84 -10.19
C GLY A 136 -26.30 -4.09 -11.68
N ASN A 137 -25.32 -3.55 -12.41
CA ASN A 137 -25.10 -3.83 -13.81
C ASN A 137 -23.71 -3.41 -14.30
N LYS A 138 -23.30 -3.97 -15.43
CA LYS A 138 -21.99 -3.75 -16.02
C LYS A 138 -21.75 -2.28 -16.40
N PHE A 139 -22.77 -1.56 -16.88
CA PHE A 139 -22.61 -0.16 -17.29
C PHE A 139 -22.22 0.76 -16.13
N VAL A 140 -22.89 0.61 -14.98
CA VAL A 140 -22.56 1.39 -13.77
C VAL A 140 -21.16 1.05 -13.29
N TYR A 141 -20.83 -0.24 -13.21
CA TYR A 141 -19.51 -0.71 -12.79
C TYR A 141 -18.39 -0.16 -13.67
N ASP A 142 -18.52 -0.32 -15.00
CA ASP A 142 -17.53 0.18 -15.97
C ASP A 142 -17.39 1.70 -15.92
N LYS A 143 -18.51 2.42 -15.81
CA LYS A 143 -18.49 3.90 -15.73
C LYS A 143 -17.75 4.37 -14.48
N MET A 144 -18.02 3.79 -13.33
CA MET A 144 -17.34 4.16 -12.07
C MET A 144 -15.86 3.82 -12.13
N TRP A 145 -15.51 2.66 -12.71
CA TRP A 145 -14.11 2.24 -12.89
C TRP A 145 -13.34 3.19 -13.80
N ASN A 146 -13.95 3.61 -14.91
CA ASN A 146 -13.35 4.57 -15.84
C ASN A 146 -13.13 5.93 -15.17
N LEU A 147 -14.11 6.45 -14.43
CA LEU A 147 -13.97 7.71 -13.68
C LEU A 147 -12.84 7.63 -12.65
N THR A 148 -12.75 6.50 -11.93
CA THR A 148 -11.66 6.26 -10.99
C THR A 148 -10.30 6.20 -11.72
N ALA A 149 -10.23 5.51 -12.86
CA ALA A 149 -9.01 5.41 -13.66
C ALA A 149 -8.57 6.74 -14.26
N GLU A 150 -9.52 7.56 -14.77
CA GLU A 150 -9.27 8.90 -15.32
C GLU A 150 -8.83 9.92 -14.25
N SER A 151 -9.17 9.68 -12.98
CA SER A 151 -8.84 10.58 -11.87
C SER A 151 -7.40 10.45 -11.38
N ARG A 152 -6.64 9.45 -11.86
CA ARG A 152 -5.28 9.16 -11.43
C ARG A 152 -4.41 8.56 -12.52
N THR A 153 -3.09 8.61 -12.32
CA THR A 153 -2.12 7.76 -13.00
C THR A 153 -1.36 6.91 -11.98
N VAL A 154 -0.70 5.84 -12.44
CA VAL A 154 0.07 4.91 -11.61
C VAL A 154 1.55 5.00 -12.01
N PRO A 155 2.34 5.94 -11.45
CA PRO A 155 3.75 6.11 -11.77
C PRO A 155 4.61 4.89 -11.45
N GLY A 156 4.17 4.06 -10.51
CA GLY A 156 4.92 2.87 -10.13
C GLY A 156 4.15 1.93 -9.21
N ASN A 157 4.61 0.69 -9.15
CA ASN A 157 4.13 -0.31 -8.22
C ASN A 157 5.30 -1.14 -7.67
N VAL A 158 5.12 -1.69 -6.48
CA VAL A 158 6.08 -2.61 -5.87
C VAL A 158 5.37 -3.74 -5.16
N LYS A 159 6.00 -4.91 -5.18
CA LYS A 159 5.61 -6.06 -4.38
C LYS A 159 6.57 -6.16 -3.20
N LEU A 160 6.03 -6.19 -1.98
CA LEU A 160 6.77 -6.28 -0.74
C LEU A 160 6.38 -7.57 -0.01
N GLU A 161 7.27 -8.09 0.81
CA GLU A 161 6.99 -9.21 1.71
C GLU A 161 7.17 -8.75 3.16
N ILE A 162 6.26 -9.14 4.04
CA ILE A 162 6.38 -8.88 5.47
C ILE A 162 7.39 -9.85 6.08
N ILE A 163 8.56 -9.35 6.45
CA ILE A 163 9.64 -10.15 7.02
C ILE A 163 9.71 -10.08 8.55
N ASP A 164 9.05 -9.11 9.17
CA ASP A 164 8.97 -8.96 10.63
C ASP A 164 7.81 -8.03 11.01
N ILE A 165 7.15 -8.30 12.15
CA ILE A 165 6.07 -7.49 12.69
C ILE A 165 6.45 -7.02 14.09
N LEU A 166 6.45 -5.71 14.30
CA LEU A 166 6.68 -5.10 15.60
C LEU A 166 5.38 -5.18 16.41
N GLN A 167 5.35 -6.05 17.41
CA GLN A 167 4.29 -6.02 18.43
C GLN A 167 4.66 -4.96 19.48
N ASN A 168 3.74 -4.05 19.74
CA ASN A 168 3.86 -3.03 20.81
C ASN A 168 3.53 -3.65 22.17
#